data_927da40e82ba764b4175132264ca5f75
#
_entry.id   927da40e82ba764b4175132264ca5f75
#
_cell.length_a   1.000
_cell.length_b   1.000
_cell.length_c   1.000
_cell.angle_alpha   90.00
_cell.angle_beta   90.00
_cell.angle_gamma   90.00
#
_symmetry.space_group_name_H-M   'P 1'
#
loop_
_entity.id
_entity.type
_entity.pdbx_description
1 polymer ?
#
loop_
_entity_poly.entity_id
_entity_poly.type
_entity_poly.pdbx_seq_one_letter_code
_entity_poly.pdbx_strand_id
1 'polypeptide(L)'
;MKFKFTLFLAKLLALSIFVQAQDAKRPNPMSPIMDVPGLPRVLLIGDSISIGYTLPVRERLKGKVNLHRIPTNGGPTIRGLVQIDSWVDDGKWDLIHFNWGLHDLKFMPHGKRQVTLAAYERNIDSLVRRLKKTGAKLIWRNTTPVPDGEVKPRRFPADVVLYNSAAKRVMEKHGVPIHDLYAFALARLSEIQRPLNVHFTLEGSDALADEVARVVLDALK
;
A
#
# COMPACT_ATOMS: atom_id res chain seq x y z
N MET A 1 31.00 54.13 -3.84
CA MET A 1 31.08 52.95 -2.95
C MET A 1 29.70 52.50 -2.38
N LYS A 2 28.57 52.79 -3.06
CA LYS A 2 27.21 52.43 -2.60
C LYS A 2 26.56 51.31 -3.43
N PHE A 3 27.13 50.91 -4.55
CA PHE A 3 26.49 49.91 -5.45
C PHE A 3 26.82 48.45 -5.14
N LYS A 4 27.85 48.15 -4.35
CA LYS A 4 28.24 46.76 -4.01
C LYS A 4 27.45 46.15 -2.83
N PHE A 5 26.84 46.97 -1.99
CA PHE A 5 26.11 46.51 -0.80
C PHE A 5 24.71 45.99 -1.13
N THR A 6 24.06 46.56 -2.13
CA THR A 6 22.67 46.16 -2.51
C THR A 6 22.63 44.81 -3.20
N LEU A 7 23.68 44.44 -3.93
CA LEU A 7 23.74 43.15 -4.63
C LEU A 7 24.00 41.97 -3.68
N PHE A 8 24.69 42.25 -2.56
CA PHE A 8 24.98 41.22 -1.54
C PHE A 8 23.74 40.91 -0.69
N LEU A 9 22.92 41.93 -0.38
CA LEU A 9 21.69 41.75 0.38
C LEU A 9 20.62 40.96 -0.42
N ALA A 10 20.53 41.22 -1.74
CA ALA A 10 19.60 40.51 -2.63
C ALA A 10 19.95 39.01 -2.78
N LYS A 11 21.25 38.69 -2.79
CA LYS A 11 21.68 37.27 -2.84
C LYS A 11 21.47 36.56 -1.50
N LEU A 12 21.58 37.20 -0.37
CA LEU A 12 21.25 36.61 0.93
C LEU A 12 19.74 36.39 1.13
N LEU A 13 18.91 37.35 0.66
CA LEU A 13 17.44 37.13 0.70
C LEU A 13 16.98 36.01 -0.22
N ALA A 14 17.55 35.88 -1.42
CA ALA A 14 17.21 34.77 -2.34
C ALA A 14 17.65 33.42 -1.78
N LEU A 15 18.78 33.34 -1.08
CA LEU A 15 19.24 32.10 -0.45
C LEU A 15 18.38 31.70 0.75
N SER A 16 17.89 32.64 1.54
CA SER A 16 16.98 32.35 2.67
C SER A 16 15.60 31.90 2.24
N ILE A 17 15.10 32.38 1.11
CA ILE A 17 13.83 31.94 0.54
C ILE A 17 13.96 30.47 -0.03
N PHE A 18 15.13 30.14 -0.60
CA PHE A 18 15.37 28.79 -1.12
C PHE A 18 15.52 27.73 -0.01
N VAL A 19 16.10 28.11 1.15
CA VAL A 19 16.25 27.22 2.32
C VAL A 19 14.91 26.97 3.01
N GLN A 20 14.00 27.95 3.05
CA GLN A 20 12.66 27.78 3.63
C GLN A 20 11.72 26.91 2.79
N ALA A 21 11.99 26.73 1.49
CA ALA A 21 11.19 25.84 0.63
C ALA A 21 11.51 24.34 0.82
N GLN A 22 12.58 23.99 1.53
CA GLN A 22 13.00 22.59 1.72
C GLN A 22 12.40 21.91 2.96
N ASP A 23 11.75 22.63 3.86
CA ASP A 23 11.11 22.08 5.06
C ASP A 23 9.60 21.80 4.91
N ALA A 24 9.09 21.73 3.71
CA ALA A 24 7.74 21.20 3.47
C ALA A 24 7.74 19.73 3.89
N LYS A 25 7.30 19.46 5.13
CA LYS A 25 7.16 18.14 5.72
C LYS A 25 6.45 17.24 4.72
N ARG A 26 7.14 16.20 4.24
CA ARG A 26 6.54 15.27 3.24
C ARG A 26 5.15 14.85 3.70
N PRO A 27 4.13 14.91 2.85
CA PRO A 27 2.78 14.52 3.24
C PRO A 27 2.78 13.13 3.87
N ASN A 28 2.03 12.98 4.97
CA ASN A 28 1.90 11.67 5.60
C ASN A 28 0.91 10.82 4.78
N PRO A 29 1.31 9.66 4.23
CA PRO A 29 0.41 8.80 3.46
C PRO A 29 -0.81 8.32 4.27
N MET A 30 -0.71 8.28 5.60
CA MET A 30 -1.79 7.85 6.49
C MET A 30 -2.75 8.98 6.88
N SER A 31 -2.43 10.24 6.56
CA SER A 31 -3.34 11.36 6.83
C SER A 31 -4.65 11.18 6.08
N PRO A 32 -5.79 11.45 6.75
CA PRO A 32 -7.07 11.49 6.06
C PRO A 32 -7.06 12.55 4.96
N ILE A 33 -7.92 12.37 3.98
CA ILE A 33 -8.18 13.36 2.93
C ILE A 33 -9.61 13.88 3.07
N MET A 34 -9.86 15.06 2.55
CA MET A 34 -11.22 15.56 2.33
C MET A 34 -11.72 15.06 0.98
N ASP A 35 -12.97 14.62 0.95
CA ASP A 35 -13.60 14.17 -0.27
C ASP A 35 -13.93 15.36 -1.20
N VAL A 36 -13.65 15.16 -2.47
CA VAL A 36 -14.19 16.00 -3.54
C VAL A 36 -15.56 15.45 -3.90
N PRO A 37 -16.65 16.23 -3.77
CA PRO A 37 -17.99 15.76 -4.07
C PRO A 37 -18.11 15.20 -5.50
N GLY A 38 -18.86 14.10 -5.65
CA GLY A 38 -19.09 13.46 -6.95
C GLY A 38 -18.01 12.51 -7.42
N LEU A 39 -16.85 12.45 -6.75
CA LEU A 39 -15.82 11.46 -7.08
C LEU A 39 -16.02 10.16 -6.30
N PRO A 40 -15.76 8.99 -6.91
CA PRO A 40 -15.86 7.70 -6.22
C PRO A 40 -14.87 7.62 -5.05
N ARG A 41 -15.28 6.91 -3.99
CA ARG A 41 -14.50 6.69 -2.77
C ARG A 41 -13.83 5.32 -2.81
N VAL A 42 -12.51 5.31 -2.76
CA VAL A 42 -11.70 4.09 -2.77
C VAL A 42 -10.92 3.96 -1.47
N LEU A 43 -10.99 2.78 -0.84
CA LEU A 43 -10.22 2.47 0.36
C LEU A 43 -9.06 1.53 0.03
N LEU A 44 -7.85 1.94 0.40
CA LEU A 44 -6.67 1.06 0.43
C LEU A 44 -6.52 0.43 1.80
N ILE A 45 -6.52 -0.91 1.86
CA ILE A 45 -6.16 -1.68 3.05
C ILE A 45 -4.89 -2.46 2.74
N GLY A 46 -3.84 -2.28 3.55
CA GLY A 46 -2.59 -3.02 3.37
C GLY A 46 -1.49 -2.56 4.33
N ASP A 47 -0.34 -3.15 4.15
CA ASP A 47 0.84 -2.99 4.98
C ASP A 47 1.76 -1.83 4.54
N SER A 48 3.06 -1.92 4.92
CA SER A 48 4.07 -0.91 4.58
C SER A 48 4.32 -0.76 3.08
N ILE A 49 4.05 -1.79 2.28
CA ILE A 49 4.17 -1.69 0.82
C ILE A 49 3.13 -0.70 0.29
N SER A 50 1.88 -0.84 0.75
CA SER A 50 0.81 0.10 0.36
C SER A 50 1.05 1.52 0.91
N ILE A 51 1.66 1.65 2.08
CA ILE A 51 2.08 2.96 2.61
C ILE A 51 3.05 3.63 1.63
N GLY A 52 4.01 2.87 1.11
CA GLY A 52 5.03 3.38 0.19
C GLY A 52 4.44 3.97 -1.10
N TYR A 53 3.44 3.33 -1.69
CA TYR A 53 2.84 3.80 -2.94
C TYR A 53 1.58 4.69 -2.76
N THR A 54 1.08 4.90 -1.54
CA THR A 54 -0.19 5.64 -1.34
C THR A 54 -0.15 7.06 -1.90
N LEU A 55 0.89 7.85 -1.61
CA LEU A 55 0.99 9.22 -2.12
C LEU A 55 1.13 9.27 -3.64
N PRO A 56 2.01 8.49 -4.27
CA PRO A 56 2.06 8.39 -5.72
C PRO A 56 0.73 7.98 -6.37
N VAL A 57 -0.03 7.04 -5.77
CA VAL A 57 -1.36 6.66 -6.28
C VAL A 57 -2.35 7.83 -6.16
N ARG A 58 -2.35 8.55 -5.02
CA ARG A 58 -3.19 9.74 -4.85
C ARG A 58 -2.95 10.78 -5.95
N GLU A 59 -1.68 11.00 -6.31
CA GLU A 59 -1.35 11.98 -7.37
C GLU A 59 -1.88 11.54 -8.73
N ARG A 60 -1.77 10.25 -9.11
CA ARG A 60 -2.27 9.69 -10.38
C ARG A 60 -3.79 9.69 -10.47
N LEU A 61 -4.46 9.59 -9.33
CA LEU A 61 -5.93 9.55 -9.23
C LEU A 61 -6.56 10.89 -8.88
N LYS A 62 -5.75 11.96 -8.75
CA LYS A 62 -6.22 13.31 -8.44
C LYS A 62 -7.29 13.78 -9.41
N GLY A 63 -8.40 14.30 -8.88
CA GLY A 63 -9.54 14.74 -9.68
C GLY A 63 -10.38 13.61 -10.32
N LYS A 64 -10.06 12.34 -10.02
CA LYS A 64 -10.78 11.17 -10.54
C LYS A 64 -11.35 10.31 -9.43
N VAL A 65 -10.68 10.26 -8.28
CA VAL A 65 -11.00 9.36 -7.16
C VAL A 65 -10.66 10.02 -5.83
N ASN A 66 -11.47 9.82 -4.81
CA ASN A 66 -11.15 10.08 -3.42
C ASN A 66 -10.42 8.85 -2.85
N LEU A 67 -9.08 8.84 -2.89
CA LEU A 67 -8.29 7.70 -2.45
C LEU A 67 -7.97 7.80 -0.96
N HIS A 68 -8.70 7.08 -0.16
CA HIS A 68 -8.46 6.88 1.27
C HIS A 68 -7.55 5.68 1.53
N ARG A 69 -7.01 5.64 2.72
CA ARG A 69 -6.36 4.44 3.26
C ARG A 69 -6.62 4.32 4.75
N ILE A 70 -6.53 3.08 5.28
CA ILE A 70 -6.60 2.85 6.72
C ILE A 70 -5.51 3.66 7.45
N PRO A 71 -5.80 4.19 8.66
CA PRO A 71 -4.92 5.14 9.36
C PRO A 71 -3.67 4.50 9.99
N THR A 72 -3.40 3.24 9.67
CA THR A 72 -2.30 2.46 10.23
C THR A 72 -1.73 1.47 9.22
N ASN A 73 -0.66 0.77 9.61
CA ASN A 73 -0.20 -0.42 8.90
C ASN A 73 -1.17 -1.58 9.16
N GLY A 74 -1.72 -2.19 8.09
CA GLY A 74 -2.68 -3.29 8.18
C GLY A 74 -2.16 -4.53 8.91
N GLY A 75 -0.83 -4.72 8.95
CA GLY A 75 -0.17 -5.78 9.70
C GLY A 75 -0.58 -7.19 9.23
N PRO A 76 -0.58 -8.18 10.16
CA PRO A 76 -1.05 -9.53 9.85
C PRO A 76 -2.57 -9.61 9.82
N THR A 77 -3.12 -10.68 9.22
CA THR A 77 -4.56 -10.94 9.14
C THR A 77 -5.27 -10.91 10.50
N ILE A 78 -4.59 -11.33 11.58
CA ILE A 78 -5.15 -11.27 12.95
C ILE A 78 -5.46 -9.83 13.38
N ARG A 79 -4.65 -8.84 12.95
CA ARG A 79 -4.97 -7.42 13.17
C ARG A 79 -6.17 -6.99 12.32
N GLY A 80 -6.21 -7.45 11.07
CA GLY A 80 -7.36 -7.21 10.19
C GLY A 80 -8.67 -7.66 10.82
N LEU A 81 -8.70 -8.89 11.38
CA LEU A 81 -9.88 -9.43 12.05
C LEU A 81 -10.38 -8.56 13.22
N VAL A 82 -9.47 -7.91 13.95
CA VAL A 82 -9.80 -7.03 15.08
C VAL A 82 -10.26 -5.65 14.61
N GLN A 83 -9.63 -5.12 13.56
CA GLN A 83 -9.75 -3.71 13.21
C GLN A 83 -10.64 -3.43 11.99
N ILE A 84 -11.01 -4.45 11.22
CA ILE A 84 -11.64 -4.26 9.90
C ILE A 84 -12.92 -3.41 9.99
N ASP A 85 -13.76 -3.62 10.99
CA ASP A 85 -15.03 -2.89 11.11
C ASP A 85 -14.78 -1.41 11.35
N SER A 86 -13.77 -1.06 12.19
CA SER A 86 -13.38 0.34 12.41
C SER A 86 -12.68 0.97 11.19
N TRP A 87 -12.08 0.17 10.31
CA TRP A 87 -11.42 0.67 9.11
C TRP A 87 -12.39 0.94 7.97
N VAL A 88 -13.43 0.12 7.85
CA VAL A 88 -14.46 0.35 6.83
C VAL A 88 -15.53 1.31 7.31
N ASP A 89 -15.76 1.36 8.64
CA ASP A 89 -16.72 2.23 9.31
C ASP A 89 -18.05 2.31 8.54
N ASP A 90 -18.83 3.39 8.70
CA ASP A 90 -20.01 3.69 7.89
C ASP A 90 -19.66 4.28 6.51
N GLY A 91 -18.36 4.19 6.13
CA GLY A 91 -17.87 4.70 4.85
C GLY A 91 -18.56 4.00 3.68
N LYS A 92 -19.30 4.76 2.87
CA LYS A 92 -19.81 4.27 1.59
C LYS A 92 -18.65 4.21 0.61
N TRP A 93 -18.07 3.01 0.45
CA TRP A 93 -16.96 2.77 -0.45
C TRP A 93 -17.48 2.27 -1.80
N ASP A 94 -16.99 2.86 -2.89
CA ASP A 94 -17.24 2.34 -4.24
C ASP A 94 -16.32 1.16 -4.56
N LEU A 95 -15.07 1.21 -4.03
CA LEU A 95 -14.07 0.17 -4.21
C LEU A 95 -13.22 0.01 -2.95
N ILE A 96 -12.90 -1.23 -2.58
CA ILE A 96 -11.89 -1.56 -1.57
C ILE A 96 -10.80 -2.40 -2.23
N HIS A 97 -9.57 -1.87 -2.28
CA HIS A 97 -8.37 -2.54 -2.76
C HIS A 97 -7.54 -2.98 -1.55
N PHE A 98 -7.37 -4.29 -1.35
CA PHE A 98 -6.89 -4.80 -0.08
C PHE A 98 -5.87 -5.94 -0.19
N ASN A 99 -5.02 -6.06 0.84
CA ASN A 99 -3.99 -7.10 0.94
C ASN A 99 -3.60 -7.38 2.39
N TRP A 100 -3.23 -8.63 2.64
CA TRP A 100 -2.45 -9.13 3.77
C TRP A 100 -1.51 -10.22 3.29
N GLY A 101 -0.40 -10.49 4.01
CA GLY A 101 0.50 -11.59 3.71
C GLY A 101 1.91 -11.41 4.27
N LEU A 102 2.65 -10.34 3.91
CA LEU A 102 4.05 -10.14 4.33
C LEU A 102 4.25 -10.19 5.85
N HIS A 103 3.24 -9.77 6.63
CA HIS A 103 3.28 -9.87 8.07
C HIS A 103 2.92 -11.26 8.57
N ASP A 104 2.01 -11.96 7.89
CA ASP A 104 1.56 -13.29 8.27
C ASP A 104 2.68 -14.32 8.13
N LEU A 105 3.35 -14.32 6.98
CA LEU A 105 4.39 -15.29 6.61
C LEU A 105 5.75 -15.06 7.29
N LYS A 106 5.97 -13.89 7.93
CA LYS A 106 7.25 -13.62 8.60
C LYS A 106 7.48 -14.53 9.80
N PHE A 107 8.73 -14.91 10.03
CA PHE A 107 9.12 -15.67 11.20
C PHE A 107 9.29 -14.77 12.41
N MET A 108 8.75 -15.21 13.52
CA MET A 108 8.88 -14.59 14.83
C MET A 108 10.14 -15.10 15.55
N PRO A 109 10.62 -14.45 16.62
CA PRO A 109 11.83 -14.88 17.33
C PRO A 109 11.79 -16.35 17.83
N HIS A 110 10.61 -16.87 18.11
CA HIS A 110 10.42 -18.28 18.51
C HIS A 110 10.44 -19.28 17.32
N GLY A 111 10.87 -18.86 16.13
CA GLY A 111 11.08 -19.72 14.96
C GLY A 111 9.81 -20.17 14.21
N LYS A 112 8.63 -19.65 14.56
CA LYS A 112 7.37 -19.94 13.85
C LYS A 112 6.89 -18.74 13.05
N ARG A 113 6.13 -18.96 11.97
CA ARG A 113 5.46 -17.88 11.24
C ARG A 113 4.46 -17.15 12.14
N GLN A 114 4.30 -15.86 11.96
CA GLN A 114 3.37 -15.05 12.76
C GLN A 114 1.93 -15.56 12.67
N VAL A 115 1.52 -15.98 11.47
CA VAL A 115 0.25 -16.64 11.22
C VAL A 115 0.52 -17.86 10.33
N THR A 116 0.07 -19.03 10.75
CA THR A 116 0.24 -20.25 9.93
C THR A 116 -0.57 -20.15 8.64
N LEU A 117 -0.15 -20.87 7.59
CA LEU A 117 -0.85 -20.85 6.29
C LEU A 117 -2.33 -21.19 6.42
N ALA A 118 -2.68 -22.24 7.19
CA ALA A 118 -4.07 -22.63 7.41
C ALA A 118 -4.88 -21.56 8.18
N ALA A 119 -4.27 -20.89 9.17
CA ALA A 119 -4.93 -19.79 9.88
C ALA A 119 -5.10 -18.58 8.96
N TYR A 120 -4.08 -18.26 8.14
CA TYR A 120 -4.15 -17.19 7.16
C TYR A 120 -5.33 -17.36 6.18
N GLU A 121 -5.49 -18.55 5.62
CA GLU A 121 -6.58 -18.86 4.68
C GLU A 121 -7.95 -18.65 5.33
N ARG A 122 -8.15 -19.16 6.57
CA ARG A 122 -9.38 -18.92 7.34
C ARG A 122 -9.62 -17.45 7.66
N ASN A 123 -8.55 -16.73 8.03
CA ASN A 123 -8.64 -15.31 8.36
C ASN A 123 -9.03 -14.47 7.13
N ILE A 124 -8.40 -14.75 5.97
CA ILE A 124 -8.74 -14.08 4.70
C ILE A 124 -10.20 -14.36 4.32
N ASP A 125 -10.68 -15.61 4.44
CA ASP A 125 -12.09 -15.95 4.16
C ASP A 125 -13.05 -15.14 5.06
N SER A 126 -12.73 -14.99 6.33
CA SER A 126 -13.52 -14.19 7.26
C SER A 126 -13.49 -12.68 6.93
N LEU A 127 -12.30 -12.15 6.59
CA LEU A 127 -12.14 -10.75 6.21
C LEU A 127 -12.89 -10.42 4.92
N VAL A 128 -12.81 -11.27 3.91
CA VAL A 128 -13.55 -11.09 2.65
C VAL A 128 -15.06 -11.07 2.90
N ARG A 129 -15.58 -11.99 3.71
CA ARG A 129 -17.01 -11.98 4.08
C ARG A 129 -17.44 -10.67 4.76
N ARG A 130 -16.59 -10.12 5.62
CA ARG A 130 -16.88 -8.83 6.28
C ARG A 130 -16.82 -7.67 5.28
N LEU A 131 -15.79 -7.63 4.42
CA LEU A 131 -15.67 -6.61 3.38
C LEU A 131 -16.85 -6.63 2.39
N LYS A 132 -17.33 -7.80 2.02
CA LYS A 132 -18.52 -7.92 1.14
C LYS A 132 -19.78 -7.28 1.72
N LYS A 133 -19.91 -7.18 3.05
CA LYS A 133 -21.05 -6.51 3.69
C LYS A 133 -21.08 -5.00 3.46
N THR A 134 -19.97 -4.39 3.06
CA THR A 134 -19.93 -2.95 2.73
C THR A 134 -20.67 -2.61 1.43
N GLY A 135 -20.92 -3.61 0.56
CA GLY A 135 -21.45 -3.40 -0.78
C GLY A 135 -20.45 -2.87 -1.80
N ALA A 136 -19.24 -2.53 -1.39
CA ALA A 136 -18.18 -2.04 -2.28
C ALA A 136 -17.72 -3.10 -3.29
N LYS A 137 -17.27 -2.68 -4.46
CA LYS A 137 -16.44 -3.53 -5.33
C LYS A 137 -15.16 -3.90 -4.56
N LEU A 138 -14.76 -5.17 -4.61
CA LEU A 138 -13.56 -5.67 -3.93
C LEU A 138 -12.49 -6.05 -4.93
N ILE A 139 -11.23 -5.69 -4.66
CA ILE A 139 -10.06 -6.17 -5.40
C ILE A 139 -9.01 -6.64 -4.39
N TRP A 140 -8.65 -7.90 -4.48
CA TRP A 140 -7.51 -8.45 -3.78
C TRP A 140 -6.22 -8.10 -4.50
N ARG A 141 -5.20 -7.63 -3.78
CA ARG A 141 -3.84 -7.46 -4.29
C ARG A 141 -2.94 -8.58 -3.78
N ASN A 142 -2.33 -9.34 -4.69
CA ASN A 142 -1.34 -10.35 -4.32
C ASN A 142 -0.19 -9.73 -3.50
N THR A 143 0.28 -10.49 -2.51
CA THR A 143 1.46 -10.12 -1.72
C THR A 143 2.68 -10.06 -2.62
N THR A 144 3.42 -8.96 -2.57
CA THR A 144 4.62 -8.72 -3.38
C THR A 144 5.77 -9.66 -3.02
N PRO A 145 6.75 -9.89 -3.90
CA PRO A 145 7.85 -10.81 -3.67
C PRO A 145 8.69 -10.46 -2.42
N VAL A 146 9.22 -11.49 -1.81
CA VAL A 146 10.34 -11.44 -0.87
C VAL A 146 11.59 -11.75 -1.69
N PRO A 147 12.66 -10.93 -1.65
CA PRO A 147 13.89 -11.22 -2.38
C PRO A 147 14.63 -12.41 -1.77
N ASP A 148 15.51 -13.02 -2.55
CA ASP A 148 16.43 -14.05 -2.06
C ASP A 148 17.41 -13.47 -1.02
N GLY A 149 17.91 -14.34 -0.14
CA GLY A 149 18.89 -13.99 0.88
C GLY A 149 18.29 -13.73 2.27
N GLU A 150 19.09 -13.13 3.15
CA GLU A 150 18.69 -12.88 4.55
C GLU A 150 17.83 -11.62 4.70
N VAL A 151 16.52 -11.78 4.60
CA VAL A 151 15.56 -10.70 4.87
C VAL A 151 15.22 -10.65 6.36
N LYS A 152 15.26 -9.46 6.95
CA LYS A 152 14.90 -9.25 8.37
C LYS A 152 13.61 -8.41 8.49
N PRO A 153 12.62 -8.86 9.30
CA PRO A 153 12.47 -10.19 9.91
C PRO A 153 12.44 -11.30 8.85
N ARG A 154 12.89 -12.51 9.24
CA ARG A 154 13.06 -13.65 8.31
C ARG A 154 11.77 -13.96 7.56
N ARG A 155 11.89 -14.11 6.24
CA ARG A 155 10.86 -14.53 5.29
C ARG A 155 11.52 -15.31 4.16
N PHE A 156 10.74 -16.16 3.49
CA PHE A 156 11.22 -16.93 2.35
C PHE A 156 10.39 -16.62 1.10
N PRO A 157 11.01 -16.51 -0.09
CA PRO A 157 10.29 -16.32 -1.35
C PRO A 157 9.20 -17.37 -1.60
N ALA A 158 9.49 -18.65 -1.32
CA ALA A 158 8.55 -19.76 -1.48
C ALA A 158 7.29 -19.59 -0.62
N ASP A 159 7.39 -18.99 0.56
CA ASP A 159 6.23 -18.74 1.41
C ASP A 159 5.25 -17.75 0.78
N VAL A 160 5.75 -16.76 0.05
CA VAL A 160 4.88 -15.79 -0.66
C VAL A 160 3.99 -16.50 -1.67
N VAL A 161 4.57 -17.44 -2.43
CA VAL A 161 3.83 -18.24 -3.41
C VAL A 161 2.73 -19.07 -2.73
N LEU A 162 3.05 -19.71 -1.59
CA LEU A 162 2.07 -20.50 -0.83
C LEU A 162 0.94 -19.64 -0.28
N TYR A 163 1.26 -18.47 0.30
CA TYR A 163 0.26 -17.57 0.87
C TYR A 163 -0.60 -16.91 -0.22
N ASN A 164 -0.02 -16.51 -1.34
CA ASN A 164 -0.78 -16.02 -2.49
C ASN A 164 -1.70 -17.11 -3.07
N SER A 165 -1.24 -18.36 -3.13
CA SER A 165 -2.08 -19.50 -3.59
C SER A 165 -3.26 -19.74 -2.64
N ALA A 166 -3.05 -19.64 -1.32
CA ALA A 166 -4.13 -19.75 -0.34
C ALA A 166 -5.13 -18.58 -0.48
N ALA A 167 -4.64 -17.36 -0.63
CA ALA A 167 -5.50 -16.20 -0.88
C ALA A 167 -6.29 -16.35 -2.19
N LYS A 168 -5.65 -16.83 -3.26
CA LYS A 168 -6.29 -17.08 -4.56
C LYS A 168 -7.50 -17.99 -4.42
N ARG A 169 -7.38 -19.13 -3.72
CA ARG A 169 -8.52 -20.05 -3.49
C ARG A 169 -9.70 -19.34 -2.80
N VAL A 170 -9.40 -18.48 -1.82
CA VAL A 170 -10.44 -17.70 -1.13
C VAL A 170 -11.07 -16.68 -2.09
N MET A 171 -10.27 -15.96 -2.88
CA MET A 171 -10.79 -14.97 -3.82
C MET A 171 -11.68 -15.63 -4.89
N GLU A 172 -11.26 -16.75 -5.45
CA GLU A 172 -12.04 -17.54 -6.41
C GLU A 172 -13.38 -18.01 -5.80
N LYS A 173 -13.35 -18.53 -4.58
CA LYS A 173 -14.57 -18.93 -3.82
C LYS A 173 -15.57 -17.80 -3.68
N HIS A 174 -15.08 -16.57 -3.49
CA HIS A 174 -15.92 -15.39 -3.25
C HIS A 174 -16.18 -14.54 -4.50
N GLY A 175 -15.62 -14.88 -5.65
CA GLY A 175 -15.72 -14.11 -6.88
C GLY A 175 -15.04 -12.75 -6.79
N VAL A 176 -13.95 -12.62 -6.03
CA VAL A 176 -13.19 -11.38 -5.87
C VAL A 176 -12.06 -11.34 -6.90
N PRO A 177 -12.00 -10.31 -7.77
CA PRO A 177 -10.90 -10.14 -8.71
C PRO A 177 -9.54 -10.00 -8.02
N ILE A 178 -8.51 -10.55 -8.69
CA ILE A 178 -7.12 -10.51 -8.19
C ILE A 178 -6.30 -9.54 -9.04
N HIS A 179 -5.72 -8.55 -8.38
CA HIS A 179 -4.66 -7.72 -8.92
C HIS A 179 -3.30 -8.40 -8.66
N ASP A 180 -2.69 -8.96 -9.70
CA ASP A 180 -1.43 -9.70 -9.56
C ASP A 180 -0.21 -8.76 -9.51
N LEU A 181 -0.13 -7.98 -8.43
CA LEU A 181 1.01 -7.11 -8.17
C LEU A 181 2.29 -7.93 -7.85
N TYR A 182 2.15 -9.23 -7.50
CA TYR A 182 3.29 -10.12 -7.32
C TYR A 182 4.03 -10.33 -8.65
N ALA A 183 3.33 -10.74 -9.69
CA ALA A 183 3.92 -10.96 -11.01
C ALA A 183 4.50 -9.66 -11.59
N PHE A 184 3.79 -8.55 -11.45
CA PHE A 184 4.28 -7.23 -11.88
C PHE A 184 5.61 -6.87 -11.22
N ALA A 185 5.72 -7.04 -9.89
CA ALA A 185 6.93 -6.72 -9.14
C ALA A 185 8.06 -7.73 -9.39
N LEU A 186 7.74 -9.03 -9.52
CA LEU A 186 8.73 -10.08 -9.72
C LEU A 186 9.50 -9.88 -11.03
N ALA A 187 8.82 -9.49 -12.10
CA ALA A 187 9.44 -9.22 -13.40
C ALA A 187 10.44 -8.05 -13.39
N ARG A 188 10.43 -7.22 -12.34
CA ARG A 188 11.26 -6.00 -12.20
C ARG A 188 12.03 -5.97 -10.88
N LEU A 189 12.12 -7.10 -10.19
CA LEU A 189 12.54 -7.16 -8.78
C LEU A 189 13.88 -6.49 -8.52
N SER A 190 14.88 -6.76 -9.36
CA SER A 190 16.23 -6.19 -9.24
C SER A 190 16.28 -4.68 -9.46
N GLU A 191 15.31 -4.10 -10.17
CA GLU A 191 15.28 -2.68 -10.50
C GLU A 191 14.54 -1.86 -9.45
N ILE A 192 13.45 -2.42 -8.90
CA ILE A 192 12.50 -1.66 -8.10
C ILE A 192 12.49 -2.01 -6.62
N GLN A 193 12.98 -3.19 -6.21
CA GLN A 193 13.00 -3.61 -4.81
C GLN A 193 14.36 -3.32 -4.17
N ARG A 194 14.35 -2.95 -2.89
CA ARG A 194 15.59 -2.75 -2.11
C ARG A 194 16.29 -4.09 -1.89
N PRO A 195 17.61 -4.18 -2.05
CA PRO A 195 18.35 -5.41 -1.78
C PRO A 195 18.09 -5.94 -0.36
N LEU A 196 17.90 -7.26 -0.23
CA LEU A 196 17.63 -7.95 1.05
C LEU A 196 16.50 -7.35 1.88
N ASN A 197 15.53 -6.72 1.23
CA ASN A 197 14.44 -6.01 1.89
C ASN A 197 13.12 -6.21 1.13
N VAL A 198 12.02 -6.37 1.86
CA VAL A 198 10.69 -6.51 1.25
C VAL A 198 10.15 -5.20 0.69
N HIS A 199 10.73 -4.06 1.07
CA HIS A 199 10.28 -2.74 0.61
C HIS A 199 10.90 -2.38 -0.74
N PHE A 200 10.25 -1.48 -1.42
CA PHE A 200 10.65 -0.95 -2.72
C PHE A 200 11.46 0.35 -2.57
N THR A 201 12.20 0.71 -3.61
CA THR A 201 12.81 2.05 -3.74
C THR A 201 11.70 3.10 -3.91
N LEU A 202 12.05 4.37 -3.99
CA LEU A 202 11.07 5.42 -4.32
C LEU A 202 10.52 5.21 -5.73
N GLU A 203 11.40 4.94 -6.69
CA GLU A 203 11.08 4.63 -8.08
C GLU A 203 10.25 3.35 -8.16
N GLY A 204 10.60 2.34 -7.37
CA GLY A 204 9.83 1.10 -7.28
C GLY A 204 8.43 1.31 -6.71
N SER A 205 8.30 2.13 -5.68
CA SER A 205 6.98 2.50 -5.13
C SER A 205 6.16 3.29 -6.13
N ASP A 206 6.81 4.10 -6.96
CA ASP A 206 6.20 4.86 -8.03
C ASP A 206 5.70 3.95 -9.17
N ALA A 207 6.52 2.97 -9.57
CA ALA A 207 6.12 1.95 -10.56
C ALA A 207 4.93 1.09 -10.08
N LEU A 208 4.92 0.70 -8.78
CA LEU A 208 3.77 0.01 -8.20
C LEU A 208 2.51 0.90 -8.20
N ALA A 209 2.68 2.21 -8.03
CA ALA A 209 1.57 3.15 -8.02
C ALA A 209 0.91 3.31 -9.39
N ASP A 210 1.67 3.25 -10.49
CA ASP A 210 1.11 3.24 -11.86
C ASP A 210 0.16 2.06 -12.03
N GLU A 211 0.60 0.87 -11.64
CA GLU A 211 -0.18 -0.35 -11.79
C GLU A 211 -1.43 -0.35 -10.88
N VAL A 212 -1.28 0.10 -9.62
CA VAL A 212 -2.42 0.21 -8.68
C VAL A 212 -3.44 1.22 -9.19
N ALA A 213 -3.00 2.40 -9.66
CA ALA A 213 -3.90 3.43 -10.19
C ALA A 213 -4.65 2.95 -11.43
N ARG A 214 -3.97 2.25 -12.35
CA ARG A 214 -4.57 1.63 -13.54
C ARG A 214 -5.69 0.67 -13.16
N VAL A 215 -5.41 -0.28 -12.24
CA VAL A 215 -6.38 -1.29 -11.80
C VAL A 215 -7.58 -0.65 -11.09
N VAL A 216 -7.35 0.37 -10.26
CA VAL A 216 -8.43 1.11 -9.58
C VAL A 216 -9.34 1.79 -10.61
N LEU A 217 -8.77 2.48 -11.60
CA LEU A 217 -9.57 3.16 -12.64
C LEU A 217 -10.34 2.18 -13.51
N ASP A 218 -9.73 1.06 -13.88
CA ASP A 218 -10.41 0.03 -14.69
C ASP A 218 -11.60 -0.59 -13.96
N ALA A 219 -11.48 -0.80 -12.66
CA ALA A 219 -12.55 -1.35 -11.84
C ALA A 219 -13.71 -0.38 -11.59
N LEU A 220 -13.51 0.91 -11.76
CA LEU A 220 -14.54 1.94 -11.57
C LEU A 220 -15.33 2.26 -12.84
N LYS A 221 -14.89 1.77 -14.00
CA LYS A 221 -15.66 1.80 -15.25
C LYS A 221 -16.84 0.83 -15.15
#